data_aa3af0c45f81006c401572aece1e780d
#
_entry.id   aa3af0c45f81006c401572aece1e780d
#
_cell.length_a   1.000
_cell.length_b   1.000
_cell.length_c   1.000
_cell.angle_alpha   90.00
_cell.angle_beta   90.00
_cell.angle_gamma   90.00
#
_symmetry.space_group_name_H-M   'P 1'
#
loop_
_entity.id
_entity.type
_entity.pdbx_description
1 polymer ?
#
loop_
_entity_poly.entity_id
_entity_poly.type
_entity_poly.pdbx_seq_one_letter_code
_entity_poly.pdbx_strand_id
1 'polypeptide(L)'
;YLTIDSKGQVIASEPAIQDTSVPMISGVKAGNILLGDTVVDKPILAALEYLNSLDENTFKNIAEVNIGDPDAIMAYTVSGVQIRLGDGKDLPKKAELTQSMLQDIKKTHGNVQYIDVNISSPYIKTDVIPEGKKHQNGAPTTETSSTKKDDTKQDKQGHVEDKR
;
A
#
# COMPACT_ATOMS: atom_id res chain seq x y z
N TYR A 1 7.44 21.11 15.57
CA TYR A 1 8.14 19.94 15.06
C TYR A 1 9.45 19.75 15.80
N LEU A 2 9.83 18.50 16.03
CA LEU A 2 11.10 18.15 16.64
C LEU A 2 11.96 17.42 15.60
N THR A 3 13.22 17.80 15.50
CA THR A 3 14.20 17.03 14.74
C THR A 3 14.97 16.15 15.71
N ILE A 4 15.02 14.85 15.43
CA ILE A 4 15.74 13.86 16.21
C ILE A 4 16.86 13.24 15.37
N ASP A 5 17.96 12.93 16.01
CA ASP A 5 19.06 12.20 15.37
C ASP A 5 18.77 10.69 15.30
N SER A 6 19.65 9.93 14.66
CA SER A 6 19.54 8.47 14.53
C SER A 6 19.55 7.72 15.86
N LYS A 7 19.91 8.36 16.97
CA LYS A 7 19.90 7.80 18.34
C LYS A 7 18.68 8.21 19.14
N GLY A 8 17.80 9.06 18.56
CA GLY A 8 16.61 9.58 19.20
C GLY A 8 16.86 10.82 20.07
N GLN A 9 18.00 11.49 19.95
CA GLN A 9 18.23 12.76 20.64
C GLN A 9 17.56 13.91 19.90
N VAL A 10 16.85 14.77 20.61
CA VAL A 10 16.22 15.96 20.06
C VAL A 10 17.28 17.04 19.83
N ILE A 11 17.55 17.34 18.56
CA ILE A 11 18.60 18.27 18.13
C ILE A 11 18.05 19.62 17.67
N ALA A 12 16.75 19.70 17.33
CA ALA A 12 16.10 20.96 17.02
C ALA A 12 14.60 20.93 17.40
N SER A 13 14.04 22.11 17.63
CA SER A 13 12.60 22.32 17.85
C SER A 13 12.14 23.54 17.09
N GLU A 14 11.24 23.36 16.13
CA GLU A 14 10.86 24.40 15.16
C GLU A 14 9.33 24.46 14.99
N PRO A 15 8.78 25.64 14.70
CA PRO A 15 7.32 25.79 14.52
C PRO A 15 6.82 25.19 13.20
N ALA A 16 7.71 24.99 12.23
CA ALA A 16 7.38 24.44 10.92
C ALA A 16 8.49 23.49 10.44
N ILE A 17 8.15 22.58 9.53
CA ILE A 17 9.15 21.71 8.88
C ILE A 17 10.04 22.57 7.99
N GLN A 18 11.34 22.55 8.26
CA GLN A 18 12.35 23.31 7.50
C GLN A 18 13.03 22.43 6.45
N ASP A 19 13.24 21.16 6.76
CA ASP A 19 13.92 20.21 5.89
C ASP A 19 12.97 19.05 5.53
N THR A 20 12.74 18.89 4.24
CA THR A 20 11.94 17.80 3.66
C THR A 20 12.80 16.69 3.06
N SER A 21 14.12 16.76 3.23
CA SER A 21 15.04 15.72 2.74
C SER A 21 15.14 14.52 3.68
N VAL A 22 14.59 14.65 4.90
CA VAL A 22 14.54 13.59 5.90
C VAL A 22 13.11 13.11 6.11
N PRO A 23 12.89 11.81 6.40
CA PRO A 23 11.56 11.27 6.66
C PRO A 23 10.90 11.90 7.88
N MET A 24 9.59 12.12 7.82
CA MET A 24 8.79 12.53 8.96
C MET A 24 8.29 11.30 9.74
N ILE A 25 8.36 11.34 11.07
CA ILE A 25 7.67 10.39 11.93
C ILE A 25 6.37 11.05 12.40
N SER A 26 5.23 10.46 12.05
CA SER A 26 3.90 10.97 12.37
C SER A 26 3.10 10.02 13.26
N GLY A 27 1.95 10.48 13.76
CA GLY A 27 1.11 9.70 14.68
C GLY A 27 1.65 9.67 16.11
N VAL A 28 2.61 10.52 16.41
CA VAL A 28 3.23 10.62 17.72
C VAL A 28 2.25 11.24 18.73
N LYS A 29 2.06 10.58 19.85
CA LYS A 29 1.44 11.20 21.04
C LYS A 29 2.55 11.83 21.87
N ALA A 30 3.03 12.97 21.40
CA ALA A 30 4.13 13.65 22.09
C ALA A 30 3.70 14.12 23.48
N GLY A 31 4.43 13.68 24.50
CA GLY A 31 4.45 14.32 25.80
C GLY A 31 5.32 15.59 25.79
N ASN A 32 5.74 16.06 26.94
CA ASN A 32 6.68 17.17 27.05
C ASN A 32 8.11 16.68 26.70
N ILE A 33 8.44 16.69 25.41
CA ILE A 33 9.79 16.39 24.92
C ILE A 33 10.46 17.73 24.60
N LEU A 34 11.62 17.96 25.16
CA LEU A 34 12.37 19.21 25.03
C LEU A 34 13.65 19.03 24.18
N LEU A 35 14.18 20.12 23.71
CA LEU A 35 15.48 20.15 23.05
C LEU A 35 16.57 19.58 23.97
N GLY A 36 17.34 18.62 23.45
CA GLY A 36 18.38 17.92 24.18
C GLY A 36 17.93 16.62 24.86
N ASP A 37 16.60 16.38 24.96
CA ASP A 37 16.08 15.12 25.51
C ASP A 37 16.38 13.94 24.57
N THR A 38 16.44 12.76 25.15
CA THR A 38 16.45 11.51 24.38
C THR A 38 15.08 10.88 24.42
N VAL A 39 14.53 10.58 23.25
CA VAL A 39 13.24 9.92 23.11
C VAL A 39 13.33 8.49 23.63
N VAL A 40 12.39 8.11 24.49
CA VAL A 40 12.28 6.75 25.08
C VAL A 40 10.97 6.05 24.63
N ASP A 41 10.18 6.71 23.82
CA ASP A 41 8.91 6.18 23.32
C ASP A 41 9.16 5.03 22.34
N LYS A 42 8.62 3.85 22.65
CA LYS A 42 8.87 2.63 21.87
C LYS A 42 8.46 2.73 20.41
N PRO A 43 7.28 3.25 20.05
CA PRO A 43 6.91 3.45 18.65
C PRO A 43 7.89 4.36 17.89
N ILE A 44 8.38 5.44 18.51
CA ILE A 44 9.36 6.31 17.86
C ILE A 44 10.69 5.58 17.65
N LEU A 45 11.15 4.84 18.68
CA LEU A 45 12.38 4.03 18.58
C LEU A 45 12.24 2.95 17.51
N ALA A 46 11.06 2.34 17.36
CA ALA A 46 10.78 1.40 16.28
C ALA A 46 10.87 2.06 14.90
N ALA A 47 10.30 3.26 14.72
CA ALA A 47 10.46 4.01 13.46
C ALA A 47 11.92 4.33 13.16
N LEU A 48 12.70 4.72 14.17
CA LEU A 48 14.15 4.98 14.01
C LEU A 48 14.92 3.70 13.66
N GLU A 49 14.61 2.56 14.28
CA GLU A 49 15.25 1.28 13.97
C GLU A 49 15.00 0.90 12.49
N TYR A 50 13.76 1.04 12.02
CA TYR A 50 13.44 0.85 10.60
C TYR A 50 14.23 1.78 9.70
N LEU A 51 14.18 3.10 9.96
CA LEU A 51 14.86 4.12 9.15
C LEU A 51 16.37 3.94 9.14
N ASN A 52 16.99 3.62 10.28
CA ASN A 52 18.42 3.38 10.41
C ASN A 52 18.90 2.09 9.70
N SER A 53 17.97 1.17 9.41
CA SER A 53 18.26 -0.09 8.71
C SER A 53 18.14 0.05 7.19
N LEU A 54 17.68 1.19 6.69
CA LEU A 54 17.59 1.47 5.26
C LEU A 54 18.93 1.95 4.69
N ASP A 55 19.21 1.59 3.43
CA ASP A 55 20.28 2.22 2.68
C ASP A 55 19.95 3.69 2.37
N GLU A 56 20.97 4.49 2.05
CA GLU A 56 20.83 5.93 1.82
C GLU A 56 19.81 6.27 0.71
N ASN A 57 19.77 5.47 -0.36
CA ASN A 57 18.86 5.71 -1.48
C ASN A 57 17.40 5.44 -1.08
N THR A 58 17.18 4.35 -0.35
CA THR A 58 15.85 4.00 0.15
C THR A 58 15.41 4.97 1.24
N PHE A 59 16.30 5.34 2.16
CA PHE A 59 16.03 6.34 3.19
C PHE A 59 15.53 7.67 2.58
N LYS A 60 16.23 8.21 1.59
CA LYS A 60 15.84 9.43 0.86
C LYS A 60 14.51 9.29 0.09
N ASN A 61 14.10 8.08 -0.19
CA ASN A 61 12.83 7.80 -0.86
C ASN A 61 11.65 7.61 0.11
N ILE A 62 11.89 7.49 1.42
CA ILE A 62 10.84 7.49 2.43
C ILE A 62 10.46 8.93 2.78
N ALA A 63 9.19 9.27 2.69
CA ALA A 63 8.66 10.57 3.08
C ALA A 63 8.16 10.59 4.52
N GLU A 64 7.53 9.48 4.96
CA GLU A 64 6.86 9.42 6.25
C GLU A 64 6.88 8.00 6.82
N VAL A 65 6.99 7.90 8.14
CA VAL A 65 6.68 6.69 8.92
C VAL A 65 5.60 7.05 9.92
N ASN A 66 4.41 6.47 9.76
CA ASN A 66 3.26 6.67 10.64
C ASN A 66 3.22 5.59 11.72
N ILE A 67 3.29 6.01 12.97
CA ILE A 67 3.29 5.17 14.17
C ILE A 67 2.04 5.37 15.04
N GLY A 68 0.98 5.94 14.49
CA GLY A 68 -0.27 6.21 15.21
C GLY A 68 -0.95 4.96 15.75
N ASP A 69 -0.75 3.83 15.06
CA ASP A 69 -1.11 2.50 15.50
C ASP A 69 0.16 1.63 15.60
N PRO A 70 0.63 1.29 16.81
CA PRO A 70 1.86 0.50 17.01
C PRO A 70 1.78 -0.93 16.44
N ASP A 71 0.59 -1.46 16.24
CA ASP A 71 0.37 -2.79 15.64
C ASP A 71 0.21 -2.73 14.11
N ALA A 72 0.10 -1.53 13.56
CA ALA A 72 -0.09 -1.28 12.13
C ALA A 72 0.77 -0.10 11.63
N ILE A 73 2.07 -0.14 11.90
CA ILE A 73 3.03 0.87 11.44
C ILE A 73 3.06 0.88 9.91
N MET A 74 3.05 2.07 9.34
CA MET A 74 3.09 2.27 7.90
C MET A 74 4.20 3.25 7.52
N ALA A 75 4.84 3.01 6.37
CA ALA A 75 5.71 4.00 5.76
C ALA A 75 5.15 4.40 4.38
N TYR A 76 5.53 5.59 3.95
CA TYR A 76 5.14 6.14 2.65
C TYR A 76 6.36 6.64 1.93
N THR A 77 6.46 6.32 0.65
CA THR A 77 7.53 6.85 -0.19
C THR A 77 7.17 8.25 -0.69
N VAL A 78 8.18 8.99 -1.15
CA VAL A 78 8.01 10.29 -1.82
C VAL A 78 7.11 10.17 -3.07
N SER A 79 7.11 9.01 -3.73
CA SER A 79 6.24 8.72 -4.88
C SER A 79 4.82 8.27 -4.49
N GLY A 80 4.50 8.19 -3.21
CA GLY A 80 3.17 7.83 -2.72
C GLY A 80 2.92 6.32 -2.56
N VAL A 81 3.92 5.47 -2.72
CA VAL A 81 3.77 4.03 -2.45
C VAL A 81 3.65 3.81 -0.95
N GLN A 82 2.59 3.13 -0.54
CA GLN A 82 2.38 2.72 0.85
C GLN A 82 3.15 1.45 1.15
N ILE A 83 3.84 1.41 2.31
CA ILE A 83 4.58 0.26 2.82
C ILE A 83 3.97 -0.13 4.16
N ARG A 84 3.42 -1.32 4.25
CA ARG A 84 2.79 -1.86 5.46
C ARG A 84 3.83 -2.63 6.26
N LEU A 85 4.30 -2.04 7.35
CA LEU A 85 5.28 -2.64 8.26
C LEU A 85 4.62 -3.51 9.34
N GLY A 86 3.36 -3.20 9.70
CA GLY A 86 2.63 -3.87 10.77
C GLY A 86 3.22 -3.58 12.15
N ASP A 87 3.37 -4.60 12.98
CA ASP A 87 3.95 -4.44 14.32
C ASP A 87 5.44 -4.04 14.27
N GLY A 88 5.92 -3.47 15.39
CA GLY A 88 7.30 -3.00 15.51
C GLY A 88 8.34 -4.11 15.69
N LYS A 89 8.11 -5.34 15.17
CA LYS A 89 9.05 -6.45 15.26
C LYS A 89 9.84 -6.64 13.97
N ASP A 90 11.05 -7.17 14.10
CA ASP A 90 11.91 -7.55 12.96
C ASP A 90 12.12 -6.39 11.94
N LEU A 91 12.15 -5.16 12.42
CA LEU A 91 12.24 -3.96 11.58
C LEU A 91 13.46 -3.92 10.66
N PRO A 92 14.66 -4.37 11.05
CA PRO A 92 15.79 -4.47 10.14
C PRO A 92 15.51 -5.38 8.94
N LYS A 93 14.87 -6.53 9.16
CA LYS A 93 14.48 -7.44 8.08
C LYS A 93 13.39 -6.85 7.18
N LYS A 94 12.42 -6.14 7.79
CA LYS A 94 11.39 -5.41 7.03
C LYS A 94 12.00 -4.29 6.18
N ALA A 95 13.06 -3.64 6.66
CA ALA A 95 13.82 -2.64 5.90
C ALA A 95 14.53 -3.28 4.69
N GLU A 96 15.19 -4.43 4.85
CA GLU A 96 15.81 -5.18 3.75
C GLU A 96 14.77 -5.57 2.69
N LEU A 97 13.61 -6.09 3.11
CA LEU A 97 12.52 -6.42 2.19
C LEU A 97 12.00 -5.18 1.46
N THR A 98 11.82 -4.07 2.17
CA THR A 98 11.41 -2.79 1.56
C THR A 98 12.38 -2.37 0.47
N GLN A 99 13.70 -2.40 0.74
CA GLN A 99 14.75 -2.05 -0.22
C GLN A 99 14.68 -2.91 -1.48
N SER A 100 14.60 -4.24 -1.30
CA SER A 100 14.51 -5.20 -2.39
C SER A 100 13.27 -4.97 -3.26
N MET A 101 12.10 -4.83 -2.62
CA MET A 101 10.82 -4.66 -3.32
C MET A 101 10.74 -3.32 -4.05
N LEU A 102 11.26 -2.23 -3.47
CA LEU A 102 11.31 -0.92 -4.13
C LEU A 102 12.26 -0.93 -5.35
N GLN A 103 13.37 -1.69 -5.28
CA GLN A 103 14.25 -1.89 -6.43
C GLN A 103 13.54 -2.65 -7.57
N ASP A 104 12.77 -3.68 -7.25
CA ASP A 104 12.02 -4.46 -8.24
C ASP A 104 10.90 -3.63 -8.90
N ILE A 105 10.22 -2.79 -8.13
CA ILE A 105 9.22 -1.85 -8.65
C ILE A 105 9.83 -0.90 -9.67
N LYS A 106 11.01 -0.35 -9.40
CA LYS A 106 11.73 0.54 -10.33
C LYS A 106 12.05 -0.14 -11.66
N LYS A 107 12.29 -1.45 -11.67
CA LYS A 107 12.57 -2.23 -12.88
C LYS A 107 11.31 -2.55 -13.69
N THR A 108 10.18 -2.76 -13.02
CA THR A 108 8.95 -3.25 -13.67
C THR A 108 8.03 -2.15 -14.19
N HIS A 109 8.28 -0.88 -13.84
CA HIS A 109 7.46 0.29 -14.26
C HIS A 109 5.96 0.14 -13.98
N GLY A 110 5.59 -0.74 -13.03
CA GLY A 110 4.19 -0.97 -12.65
C GLY A 110 3.67 0.12 -11.72
N ASN A 111 2.38 0.44 -11.85
CA ASN A 111 1.70 1.29 -10.89
C ASN A 111 1.44 0.47 -9.61
N VAL A 112 2.14 0.78 -8.53
CA VAL A 112 2.08 0.04 -7.28
C VAL A 112 1.18 0.78 -6.30
N GLN A 113 0.17 0.09 -5.76
CA GLN A 113 -0.68 0.63 -4.70
C GLN A 113 0.00 0.55 -3.34
N TYR A 114 0.49 -0.61 -2.98
CA TYR A 114 1.21 -0.81 -1.71
C TYR A 114 2.12 -2.04 -1.75
N ILE A 115 3.05 -2.03 -0.81
CA ILE A 115 3.94 -3.15 -0.46
C ILE A 115 3.52 -3.65 0.92
N ASP A 116 3.39 -4.94 1.11
CA ASP A 116 3.17 -5.54 2.42
C ASP A 116 4.38 -6.38 2.83
N VAL A 117 5.07 -5.94 3.87
CA VAL A 117 6.24 -6.62 4.44
C VAL A 117 5.98 -7.19 5.83
N ASN A 118 4.73 -7.11 6.32
CA ASN A 118 4.32 -7.58 7.65
C ASN A 118 3.90 -9.06 7.68
N ILE A 119 3.94 -9.76 6.58
CA ILE A 119 3.50 -11.16 6.47
C ILE A 119 4.65 -12.09 6.12
N SER A 120 4.47 -13.39 6.39
CA SER A 120 5.49 -14.41 6.08
C SER A 120 5.84 -14.50 4.59
N SER A 121 4.93 -14.06 3.73
CA SER A 121 5.13 -13.97 2.29
C SER A 121 4.85 -12.53 1.84
N PRO A 122 5.86 -11.67 1.84
CA PRO A 122 5.70 -10.27 1.44
C PRO A 122 5.25 -10.18 -0.02
N TYR A 123 4.42 -9.19 -0.34
CA TYR A 123 3.90 -9.01 -1.69
C TYR A 123 3.73 -7.53 -2.07
N ILE A 124 3.72 -7.30 -3.39
CA ILE A 124 3.47 -5.99 -4.00
C ILE A 124 2.09 -6.04 -4.64
N LYS A 125 1.21 -5.10 -4.28
CA LYS A 125 -0.06 -4.92 -4.97
C LYS A 125 0.06 -3.85 -6.03
N THR A 126 -0.21 -4.24 -7.28
CA THR A 126 -0.24 -3.32 -8.42
C THR A 126 -1.69 -3.06 -8.86
N ASP A 127 -1.93 -1.91 -9.47
CA ASP A 127 -3.14 -1.71 -10.24
C ASP A 127 -3.10 -2.59 -11.48
N VAL A 128 -4.09 -3.47 -11.62
CA VAL A 128 -4.31 -4.16 -12.89
C VAL A 128 -4.86 -3.12 -13.86
N ILE A 129 -4.03 -2.58 -14.75
CA ILE A 129 -4.52 -1.84 -15.91
C ILE A 129 -5.19 -2.90 -16.79
N PRO A 130 -6.52 -2.89 -16.99
CA PRO A 130 -7.12 -3.80 -17.93
C PRO A 130 -6.53 -3.49 -19.28
N GLU A 131 -5.77 -4.43 -19.85
CA GLU A 131 -5.28 -4.32 -21.22
C GLU A 131 -6.49 -4.09 -22.12
N GLY A 132 -6.53 -2.90 -22.75
CA GLY A 132 -7.59 -2.50 -23.65
C GLY A 132 -7.77 -3.57 -24.72
N LYS A 133 -8.99 -4.11 -24.84
CA LYS A 133 -9.40 -4.97 -25.93
C LYS A 133 -8.92 -4.33 -27.23
N LYS A 134 -7.94 -4.93 -27.88
CA LYS A 134 -7.58 -4.59 -29.26
C LYS A 134 -8.83 -4.78 -30.09
N HIS A 135 -9.40 -3.69 -30.58
CA HIS A 135 -10.38 -3.71 -31.66
C HIS A 135 -9.73 -4.37 -32.86
N GLN A 136 -10.07 -5.61 -33.10
CA GLN A 136 -9.90 -6.17 -34.44
C GLN A 136 -11.06 -5.64 -35.29
N ASN A 137 -10.74 -4.62 -36.09
CA ASN A 137 -11.53 -4.28 -37.25
C ASN A 137 -11.37 -5.40 -38.30
N GLY A 138 -12.41 -6.20 -38.45
CA GLY A 138 -12.61 -7.11 -39.57
C GLY A 138 -13.94 -6.77 -40.20
N ALA A 139 -13.90 -6.28 -41.40
CA ALA A 139 -15.02 -5.81 -42.23
C ALA A 139 -16.01 -6.92 -42.62
N PRO A 140 -17.19 -6.56 -43.14
CA PRO A 140 -18.36 -7.42 -43.18
C PRO A 140 -18.38 -8.29 -44.45
N THR A 141 -18.90 -9.50 -44.30
CA THR A 141 -19.36 -10.26 -45.47
C THR A 141 -20.81 -10.68 -45.25
N THR A 142 -21.58 -10.27 -46.18
CA THR A 142 -22.99 -10.44 -46.48
C THR A 142 -23.39 -11.89 -46.76
N GLU A 143 -24.74 -12.10 -46.68
CA GLU A 143 -25.56 -13.13 -47.34
C GLU A 143 -25.86 -14.40 -46.51
N THR A 144 -27.04 -14.96 -46.48
CA THR A 144 -28.36 -14.79 -47.05
C THR A 144 -29.30 -15.80 -46.40
N SER A 145 -30.51 -15.36 -46.12
CA SER A 145 -31.80 -16.03 -46.14
C SER A 145 -31.94 -17.55 -45.85
N SER A 146 -32.89 -17.91 -45.04
CA SER A 146 -34.15 -18.62 -45.38
C SER A 146 -34.85 -19.19 -44.14
N THR A 147 -35.93 -18.62 -43.83
CA THR A 147 -37.35 -19.04 -43.83
C THR A 147 -37.75 -20.42 -43.29
N LYS A 148 -38.76 -20.33 -42.48
CA LYS A 148 -39.97 -21.14 -42.23
C LYS A 148 -40.01 -21.80 -40.83
N LYS A 149 -40.98 -21.33 -40.05
CA LYS A 149 -42.38 -21.79 -39.86
C LYS A 149 -42.44 -23.21 -39.29
N ASP A 150 -43.17 -23.54 -38.35
CA ASP A 150 -44.50 -23.36 -37.87
C ASP A 150 -44.69 -24.21 -36.61
N ASP A 151 -45.42 -23.70 -35.78
CA ASP A 151 -46.77 -24.09 -35.31
C ASP A 151 -46.86 -25.01 -34.05
N THR A 152 -47.51 -24.43 -33.14
CA THR A 152 -48.84 -24.79 -32.54
C THR A 152 -48.89 -25.66 -31.32
N LYS A 153 -49.51 -25.02 -30.30
CA LYS A 153 -50.58 -25.44 -29.39
C LYS A 153 -50.21 -26.30 -28.16
N GLN A 154 -50.58 -25.68 -27.08
CA GLN A 154 -51.77 -25.91 -26.23
C GLN A 154 -51.74 -27.28 -25.50
N ASP A 155 -52.07 -27.44 -24.30
CA ASP A 155 -53.04 -26.86 -23.38
C ASP A 155 -52.99 -27.59 -22.01
N LYS A 156 -53.48 -26.87 -21.01
CA LYS A 156 -54.29 -27.34 -19.88
C LYS A 156 -53.60 -28.07 -18.71
N GLN A 157 -53.56 -27.38 -17.59
CA GLN A 157 -54.60 -27.34 -16.55
C GLN A 157 -54.77 -28.61 -15.69
N GLY A 158 -54.79 -28.36 -14.43
CA GLY A 158 -55.45 -29.16 -13.41
C GLY A 158 -54.58 -29.28 -12.15
N HIS A 159 -54.76 -28.50 -11.20
CA HIS A 159 -55.80 -28.35 -10.19
C HIS A 159 -55.67 -29.37 -9.05
N VAL A 160 -55.57 -28.81 -7.88
CA VAL A 160 -56.27 -29.10 -6.62
C VAL A 160 -55.61 -30.00 -5.57
N GLU A 161 -55.40 -29.32 -4.44
CA GLU A 161 -55.78 -29.68 -3.05
C GLU A 161 -55.29 -31.03 -2.51
N ASP A 162 -55.07 -31.22 -1.32
CA ASP A 162 -55.45 -30.69 0.00
C ASP A 162 -54.85 -31.61 1.08
N LYS A 163 -54.64 -30.98 2.22
CA LYS A 163 -54.74 -31.56 3.57
C LYS A 163 -53.91 -32.79 3.99
N ARG A 164 -53.08 -32.61 4.89
CA ARG A 164 -53.22 -32.74 6.36
C ARG A 164 -51.88 -32.50 7.03
#